data_5fc66362c3078fbecc3445513a2cb6df
#
_entry.id   5fc66362c3078fbecc3445513a2cb6df
#
_cell.length_a   1.000
_cell.length_b   1.000
_cell.length_c   1.000
_cell.angle_alpha   90.00
_cell.angle_beta   90.00
_cell.angle_gamma   90.00
#
_symmetry.space_group_name_H-M   'P 1'
#
loop_
_entity.id
_entity.type
_entity.pdbx_description
1 polymer ?
#
loop_
_entity_poly.entity_id
_entity_poly.type
_entity_poly.pdbx_seq_one_letter_code
_entity_poly.pdbx_strand_id
1 'polypeptide(L)'
;MQRINRPHPTTAHRRQRGITLIESLVALVISVLGIIGILGMQMRTLVDSQTATRRAQAVRLIEDFSERLRVQPNALVSLGNYIDLLSDDIVSDFDDKPDPDGCTDSNSPCTPAALFTRDLGVWKQNVANTLPLGEASIFIAPWD
;
A
#
# COMPACT_ATOMS: atom_id res chain seq x y z
N MET A 1 45.00 2.59 -79.74
CA MET A 1 44.23 1.88 -78.71
C MET A 1 45.07 1.83 -77.45
N GLN A 2 44.74 2.73 -76.47
CA GLN A 2 45.46 2.80 -75.19
C GLN A 2 44.69 1.99 -74.16
N ARG A 3 45.28 0.95 -73.54
CA ARG A 3 44.70 0.17 -72.48
C ARG A 3 44.86 0.94 -71.14
N ILE A 4 43.74 1.36 -70.61
CA ILE A 4 43.71 1.97 -69.28
C ILE A 4 43.86 0.86 -68.22
N ASN A 5 45.00 0.86 -67.55
CA ASN A 5 45.28 -0.03 -66.44
C ASN A 5 44.64 0.54 -65.18
N ARG A 6 43.51 -0.06 -64.73
CA ARG A 6 42.83 0.33 -63.52
C ARG A 6 43.54 -0.36 -62.31
N PRO A 7 44.00 0.40 -61.30
CA PRO A 7 44.55 -0.21 -60.12
C PRO A 7 43.42 -0.94 -59.36
N HIS A 8 43.70 -2.18 -58.98
CA HIS A 8 42.81 -2.96 -58.13
C HIS A 8 42.79 -2.36 -56.71
N PRO A 9 41.62 -2.17 -56.06
CA PRO A 9 41.56 -1.72 -54.70
C PRO A 9 42.13 -2.82 -53.79
N THR A 10 43.18 -2.52 -53.08
CA THR A 10 43.74 -3.37 -52.02
C THR A 10 42.77 -3.35 -50.84
N THR A 11 42.01 -4.42 -50.62
CA THR A 11 41.24 -4.63 -49.42
C THR A 11 42.13 -4.73 -48.23
N ALA A 12 42.18 -3.67 -47.43
CA ALA A 12 42.87 -3.68 -46.13
C ALA A 12 42.18 -4.69 -45.23
N HIS A 13 42.81 -5.82 -44.99
CA HIS A 13 42.39 -6.78 -43.99
C HIS A 13 42.42 -6.11 -42.61
N ARG A 14 41.24 -5.73 -42.08
CA ARG A 14 41.10 -5.35 -40.67
C ARG A 14 41.53 -6.55 -39.85
N ARG A 15 42.64 -6.42 -39.11
CA ARG A 15 43.06 -7.38 -38.11
C ARG A 15 41.95 -7.47 -37.07
N GLN A 16 41.20 -8.55 -37.04
CA GLN A 16 40.31 -8.90 -35.94
C GLN A 16 41.19 -9.16 -34.71
N ARG A 17 41.07 -8.27 -33.72
CA ARG A 17 41.65 -8.50 -32.40
C ARG A 17 40.67 -9.45 -31.69
N GLY A 18 41.12 -10.67 -31.39
CA GLY A 18 40.39 -11.61 -30.54
C GLY A 18 40.31 -11.07 -29.11
N ILE A 19 39.09 -11.03 -28.54
CA ILE A 19 38.89 -10.71 -27.12
C ILE A 19 39.57 -11.80 -26.30
N THR A 20 40.41 -11.41 -25.32
CA THR A 20 41.07 -12.38 -24.44
C THR A 20 40.04 -12.93 -23.44
N LEU A 21 40.19 -14.20 -23.03
CA LEU A 21 39.28 -14.85 -22.10
C LEU A 21 39.19 -14.07 -20.76
N ILE A 22 40.29 -13.46 -20.33
CA ILE A 22 40.32 -12.64 -19.11
C ILE A 22 39.51 -11.35 -19.25
N GLU A 23 39.53 -10.72 -20.42
CA GLU A 23 38.73 -9.49 -20.70
C GLU A 23 37.22 -9.78 -20.63
N SER A 24 36.80 -10.91 -21.20
CA SER A 24 35.38 -11.35 -21.13
C SER A 24 34.96 -11.64 -19.70
N LEU A 25 35.83 -12.24 -18.89
CA LEU A 25 35.56 -12.56 -17.50
C LEU A 25 35.43 -11.29 -16.65
N VAL A 26 36.35 -10.33 -16.82
CA VAL A 26 36.29 -9.04 -16.13
C VAL A 26 35.03 -8.25 -16.53
N ALA A 27 34.70 -8.20 -17.82
CA ALA A 27 33.49 -7.54 -18.30
C ALA A 27 32.22 -8.14 -17.69
N LEU A 28 32.15 -9.46 -17.55
CA LEU A 28 31.03 -10.16 -16.96
C LEU A 28 30.89 -9.83 -15.47
N VAL A 29 32.00 -9.82 -14.72
CA VAL A 29 31.98 -9.45 -13.28
C VAL A 29 31.48 -8.02 -13.09
N ILE A 30 31.98 -7.06 -13.87
CA ILE A 30 31.55 -5.66 -13.78
C ILE A 30 30.07 -5.54 -14.11
N SER A 31 29.59 -6.24 -15.13
CA SER A 31 28.18 -6.24 -15.53
C SER A 31 27.27 -6.78 -14.42
N VAL A 32 27.65 -7.89 -13.77
CA VAL A 32 26.89 -8.47 -12.65
C VAL A 32 26.83 -7.50 -11.48
N LEU A 33 27.95 -6.87 -11.11
CA LEU A 33 27.98 -5.88 -10.03
C LEU A 33 27.07 -4.67 -10.34
N GLY A 34 27.07 -4.21 -11.58
CA GLY A 34 26.18 -3.15 -12.05
C GLY A 34 24.69 -3.50 -11.90
N ILE A 35 24.32 -4.71 -12.30
CA ILE A 35 22.92 -5.21 -12.19
C ILE A 35 22.50 -5.31 -10.72
N ILE A 36 23.33 -5.86 -9.84
CA ILE A 36 23.03 -5.96 -8.40
C ILE A 36 22.83 -4.57 -7.79
N GLY A 37 23.62 -3.58 -8.17
CA GLY A 37 23.46 -2.20 -7.72
C GLY A 37 22.09 -1.62 -8.11
N ILE A 38 21.64 -1.83 -9.35
CA ILE A 38 20.34 -1.37 -9.84
C ILE A 38 19.20 -2.08 -9.11
N LEU A 39 19.29 -3.40 -8.91
CA LEU A 39 18.29 -4.18 -8.19
C LEU A 39 18.11 -3.68 -6.74
N GLY A 40 19.21 -3.31 -6.07
CA GLY A 40 19.15 -2.74 -4.73
C GLY A 40 18.35 -1.43 -4.65
N MET A 41 18.46 -0.56 -5.64
CA MET A 41 17.66 0.67 -5.73
C MET A 41 16.18 0.38 -5.99
N GLN A 42 15.87 -0.59 -6.86
CA GLN A 42 14.49 -0.98 -7.16
C GLN A 42 13.76 -1.52 -5.92
N MET A 43 14.43 -2.35 -5.11
CA MET A 43 13.87 -2.86 -3.86
C MET A 43 13.46 -1.72 -2.91
N ARG A 44 14.30 -0.70 -2.77
CA ARG A 44 14.00 0.47 -1.94
C ARG A 44 12.76 1.22 -2.42
N THR A 45 12.67 1.48 -3.72
CA THR A 45 11.51 2.15 -4.33
C THR A 45 10.22 1.37 -4.13
N LEU A 46 10.26 0.04 -4.20
CA LEU A 46 9.09 -0.82 -3.95
C LEU A 46 8.61 -0.72 -2.50
N VAL A 47 9.51 -0.74 -1.52
CA VAL A 47 9.16 -0.60 -0.10
C VAL A 47 8.54 0.77 0.17
N ASP A 48 9.11 1.84 -0.36
CA ASP A 48 8.59 3.20 -0.19
C ASP A 48 7.19 3.34 -0.81
N SER A 49 6.99 2.78 -1.99
CA SER A 49 5.69 2.77 -2.68
C SER A 49 4.63 2.00 -1.89
N GLN A 50 4.97 0.84 -1.34
CA GLN A 50 4.05 0.07 -0.49
C GLN A 50 3.65 0.85 0.77
N THR A 51 4.60 1.51 1.41
CA THR A 51 4.35 2.33 2.60
C THR A 51 3.42 3.50 2.28
N ALA A 52 3.64 4.19 1.17
CA ALA A 52 2.78 5.28 0.71
C ALA A 52 1.34 4.79 0.43
N THR A 53 1.20 3.63 -0.21
CA THR A 53 -0.11 3.03 -0.51
C THR A 53 -0.86 2.67 0.78
N ARG A 54 -0.20 2.02 1.75
CA ARG A 54 -0.80 1.68 3.04
C ARG A 54 -1.26 2.92 3.81
N ARG A 55 -0.46 4.00 3.78
CA ARG A 55 -0.82 5.27 4.38
C ARG A 55 -2.07 5.88 3.75
N ALA A 56 -2.16 5.87 2.42
CA ALA A 56 -3.33 6.34 1.71
C ALA A 56 -4.59 5.52 2.03
N GLN A 57 -4.44 4.20 2.18
CA GLN A 57 -5.54 3.31 2.60
C GLN A 57 -5.99 3.62 4.03
N ALA A 58 -5.06 3.83 4.97
CA ALA A 58 -5.39 4.20 6.34
C ALA A 58 -6.17 5.52 6.41
N VAL A 59 -5.75 6.54 5.67
CA VAL A 59 -6.46 7.83 5.60
C VAL A 59 -7.90 7.65 5.10
N ARG A 60 -8.10 6.85 4.04
CA ARG A 60 -9.46 6.56 3.53
C ARG A 60 -10.33 5.85 4.55
N LEU A 61 -9.78 4.94 5.34
CA LEU A 61 -10.53 4.26 6.40
C LEU A 61 -10.94 5.23 7.52
N ILE A 62 -10.09 6.20 7.86
CA ILE A 62 -10.42 7.26 8.81
C ILE A 62 -11.53 8.16 8.25
N GLU A 63 -11.43 8.54 6.99
CA GLU A 63 -12.46 9.34 6.31
C GLU A 63 -13.79 8.60 6.26
N ASP A 64 -13.81 7.30 5.89
CA ASP A 64 -15.00 6.46 5.89
C ASP A 64 -15.66 6.42 7.28
N PHE A 65 -14.87 6.25 8.33
CA PHE A 65 -15.40 6.27 9.70
C PHE A 65 -15.99 7.64 10.07
N SER A 66 -15.29 8.72 9.73
CA SER A 66 -15.77 10.07 10.02
C SER A 66 -17.10 10.39 9.31
N GLU A 67 -17.26 9.91 8.08
CA GLU A 67 -18.52 10.08 7.33
C GLU A 67 -19.65 9.25 7.96
N ARG A 68 -19.38 8.02 8.39
CA ARG A 68 -20.35 7.19 9.13
C ARG A 68 -20.83 7.88 10.40
N LEU A 69 -19.91 8.50 11.16
CA LEU A 69 -20.27 9.28 12.35
C LEU A 69 -21.18 10.47 12.02
N ARG A 70 -20.91 11.17 10.92
CA ARG A 70 -21.71 12.34 10.50
C ARG A 70 -23.14 11.99 10.08
N VAL A 71 -23.34 10.82 9.50
CA VAL A 71 -24.65 10.36 9.03
C VAL A 71 -25.53 9.85 10.18
N GLN A 72 -24.95 9.56 11.35
CA GLN A 72 -25.71 9.10 12.51
C GLN A 72 -26.71 10.18 13.00
N PRO A 73 -27.99 9.83 13.20
CA PRO A 73 -28.97 10.77 13.72
C PRO A 73 -28.55 11.27 15.11
N ASN A 74 -28.46 12.58 15.26
CA ASN A 74 -28.03 13.26 16.50
C ASN A 74 -26.59 12.96 16.92
N ALA A 75 -25.68 12.73 15.97
CA ALA A 75 -24.28 12.37 16.24
C ALA A 75 -23.60 13.31 17.25
N LEU A 76 -23.86 14.62 17.18
CA LEU A 76 -23.29 15.60 18.10
C LEU A 76 -23.89 15.56 19.52
N VAL A 77 -25.19 15.19 19.65
CA VAL A 77 -25.87 15.12 20.95
C VAL A 77 -25.68 13.74 21.57
N SER A 78 -25.61 12.70 20.76
CA SER A 78 -25.44 11.32 21.18
C SER A 78 -23.97 10.95 21.39
N LEU A 79 -23.03 11.82 21.05
CA LEU A 79 -21.60 11.55 21.23
C LEU A 79 -21.28 11.17 22.68
N GLY A 80 -21.98 11.78 23.68
CA GLY A 80 -21.87 11.40 25.08
C GLY A 80 -22.28 9.95 25.35
N ASN A 81 -23.33 9.46 24.70
CA ASN A 81 -23.79 8.06 24.84
C ASN A 81 -22.91 7.08 24.04
N TYR A 82 -22.25 7.56 22.99
CA TYR A 82 -21.27 6.78 22.23
C TYR A 82 -19.89 6.79 22.87
N ILE A 83 -19.60 7.75 23.74
CA ILE A 83 -18.36 7.85 24.50
C ILE A 83 -18.16 6.60 25.37
N ASP A 84 -19.20 6.12 26.03
CA ASP A 84 -19.12 4.89 26.83
C ASP A 84 -18.87 3.65 25.93
N LEU A 85 -19.46 3.59 24.75
CA LEU A 85 -19.21 2.55 23.76
C LEU A 85 -17.82 2.68 23.10
N LEU A 86 -17.28 3.88 23.04
CA LEU A 86 -15.96 4.17 22.46
C LEU A 86 -14.84 4.00 23.49
N SER A 87 -15.12 4.17 24.79
CA SER A 87 -14.10 4.19 25.83
C SER A 87 -13.67 2.80 26.32
N ASP A 88 -14.57 1.82 26.35
CA ASP A 88 -14.29 0.52 26.94
C ASP A 88 -13.84 -0.56 25.95
N ASP A 89 -14.34 -0.58 24.72
CA ASP A 89 -14.17 -1.74 23.83
C ASP A 89 -13.28 -1.51 22.61
N ILE A 90 -12.96 -0.27 22.27
CA ILE A 90 -12.24 0.02 21.03
C ILE A 90 -10.72 -0.10 21.22
N VAL A 91 -10.27 0.05 22.44
CA VAL A 91 -8.82 0.01 22.79
C VAL A 91 -8.38 -1.40 23.22
N SER A 92 -9.29 -2.24 23.70
CA SER A 92 -8.89 -3.47 24.38
C SER A 92 -8.72 -4.67 23.48
N ASP A 93 -9.51 -4.81 22.43
CA ASP A 93 -9.36 -5.97 21.53
C ASP A 93 -9.87 -5.66 20.14
N PHE A 94 -8.93 -5.55 19.20
CA PHE A 94 -9.26 -5.43 17.79
C PHE A 94 -9.95 -6.70 17.24
N ASP A 95 -9.77 -7.82 17.91
CA ASP A 95 -10.40 -9.10 17.60
C ASP A 95 -11.87 -9.16 18.02
N ASP A 96 -12.30 -8.34 18.97
CA ASP A 96 -13.69 -8.24 19.38
C ASP A 96 -14.46 -7.37 18.36
N LYS A 97 -14.87 -7.98 17.27
CA LYS A 97 -15.64 -7.34 16.21
C LYS A 97 -17.11 -7.45 16.55
N PRO A 98 -17.79 -6.34 16.84
CA PRO A 98 -19.24 -6.36 17.02
C PRO A 98 -19.90 -7.00 15.81
N ASP A 99 -20.95 -7.79 16.06
CA ASP A 99 -21.67 -8.51 15.01
C ASP A 99 -22.19 -7.51 13.94
N PRO A 100 -21.69 -7.57 12.70
CA PRO A 100 -22.13 -6.69 11.62
C PRO A 100 -23.58 -6.97 11.21
N ASP A 101 -24.14 -8.11 11.62
CA ASP A 101 -25.49 -8.54 11.24
C ASP A 101 -26.56 -8.10 12.22
N GLY A 102 -26.22 -7.46 13.33
CA GLY A 102 -27.14 -7.06 14.40
C GLY A 102 -28.26 -6.10 14.02
N CYS A 103 -28.32 -5.62 12.80
CA CYS A 103 -29.32 -4.67 12.29
C CYS A 103 -29.86 -5.04 10.91
N THR A 104 -29.94 -6.32 10.59
CA THR A 104 -30.38 -6.80 9.26
C THR A 104 -31.87 -7.16 9.20
N ASP A 105 -32.56 -7.19 10.33
CA ASP A 105 -33.98 -7.53 10.34
C ASP A 105 -34.84 -6.35 9.85
N SER A 106 -35.48 -6.54 8.69
CA SER A 106 -36.35 -5.53 8.08
C SER A 106 -37.63 -5.26 8.88
N ASN A 107 -37.97 -6.09 9.86
CA ASN A 107 -39.17 -5.97 10.69
C ASN A 107 -38.95 -5.21 12.01
N SER A 108 -37.70 -4.95 12.38
CA SER A 108 -37.36 -4.22 13.60
C SER A 108 -36.47 -3.03 13.27
N PRO A 109 -36.98 -1.78 13.45
CA PRO A 109 -36.12 -0.62 13.21
C PRO A 109 -34.94 -0.62 14.21
N CYS A 110 -33.75 -0.44 13.69
CA CYS A 110 -32.56 -0.37 14.52
C CYS A 110 -32.55 0.85 15.41
N THR A 111 -32.19 0.68 16.67
CA THR A 111 -31.88 1.82 17.52
C THR A 111 -30.59 2.53 17.02
N PRO A 112 -30.43 3.83 17.25
CA PRO A 112 -29.22 4.54 16.87
C PRO A 112 -27.94 3.90 17.45
N ALA A 113 -27.98 3.39 18.68
CA ALA A 113 -26.89 2.69 19.31
C ALA A 113 -26.53 1.37 18.59
N ALA A 114 -27.53 0.55 18.25
CA ALA A 114 -27.32 -0.69 17.51
C ALA A 114 -26.75 -0.43 16.10
N LEU A 115 -27.22 0.62 15.44
CA LEU A 115 -26.69 1.03 14.14
C LEU A 115 -25.22 1.45 14.24
N PHE A 116 -24.88 2.23 15.27
CA PHE A 116 -23.50 2.65 15.50
C PHE A 116 -22.58 1.45 15.77
N THR A 117 -22.99 0.52 16.66
CA THR A 117 -22.23 -0.70 16.96
C THR A 117 -21.98 -1.54 15.72
N ARG A 118 -23.00 -1.69 14.87
CA ARG A 118 -22.85 -2.37 13.58
C ARG A 118 -21.86 -1.65 12.65
N ASP A 119 -22.00 -0.34 12.48
CA ASP A 119 -21.14 0.44 11.60
C ASP A 119 -19.68 0.40 12.08
N LEU A 120 -19.46 0.42 13.39
CA LEU A 120 -18.16 0.24 14.01
C LEU A 120 -17.58 -1.15 13.72
N GLY A 121 -18.39 -2.20 13.85
CA GLY A 121 -17.98 -3.57 13.54
C GLY A 121 -17.59 -3.75 12.07
N VAL A 122 -18.40 -3.23 11.15
CA VAL A 122 -18.10 -3.23 9.71
C VAL A 122 -16.81 -2.46 9.43
N TRP A 123 -16.62 -1.31 10.06
CA TRP A 123 -15.42 -0.52 9.87
C TRP A 123 -14.16 -1.22 10.41
N LYS A 124 -14.19 -1.78 11.62
CA LYS A 124 -13.10 -2.60 12.18
C LYS A 124 -12.73 -3.76 11.24
N GLN A 125 -13.73 -4.44 10.70
CA GLN A 125 -13.52 -5.52 9.74
C GLN A 125 -12.84 -5.03 8.45
N ASN A 126 -13.24 -3.86 7.95
CA ASN A 126 -12.60 -3.25 6.79
C ASN A 126 -11.13 -2.88 7.07
N VAL A 127 -10.81 -2.36 8.26
CA VAL A 127 -9.44 -2.08 8.68
C VAL A 127 -8.60 -3.37 8.68
N ALA A 128 -9.10 -4.44 9.31
CA ALA A 128 -8.40 -5.72 9.36
C ALA A 128 -8.15 -6.34 7.97
N ASN A 129 -9.11 -6.21 7.07
CA ASN A 129 -9.02 -6.78 5.72
C ASN A 129 -8.17 -5.94 4.77
N THR A 130 -8.06 -4.63 5.01
CA THR A 130 -7.39 -3.70 4.09
C THR A 130 -5.94 -3.47 4.46
N LEU A 131 -5.64 -3.43 5.76
CA LEU A 131 -4.30 -3.17 6.26
C LEU A 131 -3.69 -4.46 6.84
N PRO A 132 -2.52 -4.90 6.37
CA PRO A 132 -1.82 -6.03 6.98
C PRO A 132 -1.45 -5.70 8.42
N LEU A 133 -1.91 -6.49 9.37
CA LEU A 133 -1.77 -6.22 10.81
C LEU A 133 -2.39 -4.86 11.20
N GLY A 134 -3.50 -4.49 10.54
CA GLY A 134 -4.17 -3.22 10.78
C GLY A 134 -4.85 -3.23 12.14
N GLU A 135 -4.45 -2.31 13.00
CA GLU A 135 -5.09 -1.99 14.26
C GLU A 135 -5.58 -0.54 14.21
N ALA A 136 -6.69 -0.26 14.86
CA ALA A 136 -7.23 1.08 14.96
C ALA A 136 -7.78 1.32 16.37
N SER A 137 -7.47 2.48 16.92
CA SER A 137 -8.04 2.95 18.18
C SER A 137 -8.76 4.26 17.96
N ILE A 138 -9.89 4.44 18.65
CA ILE A 138 -10.66 5.67 18.66
C ILE A 138 -10.71 6.13 20.11
N PHE A 139 -10.31 7.37 20.33
CA PHE A 139 -10.30 7.97 21.67
C PHE A 139 -10.78 9.41 21.60
N ILE A 140 -11.30 9.91 22.71
CA ILE A 140 -11.72 11.30 22.83
C ILE A 140 -10.52 12.08 23.32
N ALA A 141 -10.15 13.12 22.58
CA ALA A 141 -9.09 14.00 23.00
C ALA A 141 -9.51 14.72 24.31
N PRO A 142 -8.67 14.72 25.36
CA PRO A 142 -8.97 15.50 26.56
C PRO A 142 -9.08 16.99 26.18
N TRP A 143 -10.05 17.66 26.79
CA TRP A 143 -10.23 19.10 26.65
C TRP A 143 -9.16 19.79 27.52
N ASP A 144 -8.23 20.48 26.91
CA ASP A 144 -7.31 21.42 27.60
C ASP A 144 -7.97 22.77 27.82
#